data_2834082f7ad001757d8da914d7e2f88f
#
_entry.id   2834082f7ad001757d8da914d7e2f88f
#
_cell.length_a   1.000
_cell.length_b   1.000
_cell.length_c   1.000
_cell.angle_alpha   90.00
_cell.angle_beta   90.00
_cell.angle_gamma   90.00
#
_symmetry.space_group_name_H-M   'P 1'
#
loop_
_entity.id
_entity.type
_entity.pdbx_description
1 polymer ?
#
loop_
_entity_poly.entity_id
_entity_poly.type
_entity_poly.pdbx_seq_one_letter_code
_entity_poly.pdbx_strand_id
1 'polypeptide(L)'
;MSFEQCRKINKLMESFHCKWFIAGGWAIDLHIGKESRIHTDIEIAIFRKDQLKLKEYLHAWEFKKIISGEFHPWNNEYLNLPIHELHAENKKSKEKIEVLLNETTGDKWVFRRDTRISSPIKAVCNYTSEGIPYLSPEIVLLYKVKNTREKDYRDFMTVSEYLTSKQRRWLIDAVRIHEPQHEWLEYLI
;
A
#
# COMPACT_ATOMS: atom_id res chain seq x y z
N MET A 1 -22.07 7.31 -2.09
CA MET A 1 -21.79 5.87 -1.90
C MET A 1 -20.39 5.74 -1.36
N SER A 2 -20.20 4.95 -0.29
CA SER A 2 -18.87 4.71 0.29
C SER A 2 -17.93 4.08 -0.76
N PHE A 3 -16.63 4.33 -0.66
CA PHE A 3 -15.58 3.76 -1.53
C PHE A 3 -15.64 4.11 -3.02
N GLU A 4 -16.26 5.21 -3.39
CA GLU A 4 -16.36 5.60 -4.80
C GLU A 4 -14.99 5.74 -5.48
N GLN A 5 -14.00 6.29 -4.76
CA GLN A 5 -12.65 6.45 -5.27
C GLN A 5 -11.96 5.09 -5.50
N CYS A 6 -12.14 4.14 -4.57
CA CYS A 6 -11.62 2.78 -4.72
C CYS A 6 -12.25 2.04 -5.91
N ARG A 7 -13.57 2.22 -6.14
CA ARG A 7 -14.25 1.63 -7.31
C ARG A 7 -13.76 2.23 -8.63
N LYS A 8 -13.51 3.55 -8.68
CA LYS A 8 -12.92 4.19 -9.86
C LYS A 8 -11.54 3.60 -10.19
N ILE A 9 -10.69 3.42 -9.17
CA ILE A 9 -9.39 2.78 -9.37
C ILE A 9 -9.54 1.31 -9.77
N ASN A 10 -10.45 0.55 -9.15
CA ASN A 10 -10.70 -0.83 -9.52
C ASN A 10 -11.10 -0.96 -11.01
N LYS A 11 -11.97 -0.08 -11.48
CA LYS A 11 -12.34 -0.01 -12.90
C LYS A 11 -11.17 0.43 -13.79
N LEU A 12 -10.38 1.41 -13.37
CA LEU A 12 -9.17 1.84 -14.09
C LEU A 12 -8.19 0.68 -14.28
N MET A 13 -8.04 -0.18 -13.27
CA MET A 13 -7.05 -1.26 -13.24
C MET A 13 -7.61 -2.62 -13.73
N GLU A 14 -8.84 -2.67 -14.21
CA GLU A 14 -9.55 -3.91 -14.58
C GLU A 14 -8.79 -4.78 -15.60
N SER A 15 -8.14 -4.15 -16.58
CA SER A 15 -7.34 -4.83 -17.60
C SER A 15 -5.83 -4.89 -17.30
N PHE A 16 -5.41 -4.47 -16.13
CA PHE A 16 -4.02 -4.59 -15.71
C PHE A 16 -3.74 -6.01 -15.18
N HIS A 17 -3.06 -6.83 -15.97
CA HIS A 17 -2.87 -8.26 -15.67
C HIS A 17 -1.83 -8.58 -14.60
N CYS A 18 -1.15 -7.58 -14.02
CA CYS A 18 -0.26 -7.79 -12.89
C CYS A 18 -0.97 -7.54 -11.56
N LYS A 19 -0.40 -8.05 -10.47
CA LYS A 19 -0.96 -7.84 -9.13
C LYS A 19 -0.82 -6.38 -8.72
N TRP A 20 -1.92 -5.83 -8.24
CA TRP A 20 -2.00 -4.49 -7.66
C TRP A 20 -3.00 -4.50 -6.50
N PHE A 21 -2.92 -3.53 -5.62
CA PHE A 21 -3.75 -3.45 -4.42
C PHE A 21 -4.00 -1.99 -4.06
N ILE A 22 -5.20 -1.64 -3.60
CA ILE A 22 -5.42 -0.39 -2.86
C ILE A 22 -4.54 -0.45 -1.60
N ALA A 23 -3.87 0.65 -1.27
CA ALA A 23 -2.93 0.73 -0.15
C ALA A 23 -3.31 1.86 0.83
N GLY A 24 -2.43 2.15 1.78
CA GLY A 24 -2.59 3.25 2.71
C GLY A 24 -3.85 3.19 3.56
N GLY A 25 -4.41 4.36 3.87
CA GLY A 25 -5.60 4.46 4.72
C GLY A 25 -6.85 3.85 4.08
N TRP A 26 -6.97 3.91 2.75
CA TRP A 26 -8.08 3.26 2.03
C TRP A 26 -8.09 1.74 2.20
N ALA A 27 -6.93 1.09 2.27
CA ALA A 27 -6.87 -0.35 2.52
C ALA A 27 -7.39 -0.70 3.93
N ILE A 28 -7.14 0.15 4.93
CA ILE A 28 -7.71 0.02 6.27
C ILE A 28 -9.23 0.10 6.22
N ASP A 29 -9.78 1.12 5.56
CA ASP A 29 -11.22 1.32 5.44
C ASP A 29 -11.92 0.20 4.66
N LEU A 30 -11.31 -0.29 3.57
CA LEU A 30 -11.82 -1.45 2.84
C LEU A 30 -11.84 -2.72 3.70
N HIS A 31 -10.85 -2.89 4.60
CA HIS A 31 -10.79 -4.03 5.51
C HIS A 31 -11.92 -4.02 6.54
N ILE A 32 -12.21 -2.85 7.12
CA ILE A 32 -13.28 -2.69 8.12
C ILE A 32 -14.67 -2.53 7.50
N GLY A 33 -14.75 -2.31 6.17
CA GLY A 33 -16.01 -2.17 5.44
C GLY A 33 -16.70 -0.81 5.58
N LYS A 34 -16.03 0.21 6.12
CA LYS A 34 -16.57 1.58 6.26
C LYS A 34 -15.46 2.63 6.12
N GLU A 35 -15.80 3.80 5.60
CA GLU A 35 -14.89 4.96 5.61
C GLU A 35 -14.77 5.51 7.02
N SER A 36 -13.60 5.40 7.62
CA SER A 36 -13.33 5.83 9.00
C SER A 36 -12.93 7.29 9.09
N ARG A 37 -12.41 7.86 7.99
CA ARG A 37 -11.97 9.25 7.88
C ARG A 37 -11.94 9.73 6.44
N ILE A 38 -11.75 11.02 6.25
CA ILE A 38 -11.50 11.60 4.92
C ILE A 38 -10.08 11.26 4.47
N HIS A 39 -9.96 10.82 3.22
CA HIS A 39 -8.68 10.59 2.54
C HIS A 39 -8.46 11.64 1.46
N THR A 40 -7.29 12.25 1.42
CA THR A 40 -6.90 13.27 0.44
C THR A 40 -6.37 12.64 -0.85
N ASP A 41 -5.76 11.46 -0.71
CA ASP A 41 -5.01 10.78 -1.76
C ASP A 41 -5.47 9.33 -1.87
N ILE A 42 -5.28 8.72 -3.04
CA ILE A 42 -5.46 7.28 -3.20
C ILE A 42 -4.13 6.63 -3.58
N GLU A 43 -3.75 5.66 -2.77
CA GLU A 43 -2.52 4.92 -2.93
C GLU A 43 -2.81 3.53 -3.50
N ILE A 44 -2.04 3.12 -4.50
CA ILE A 44 -2.01 1.72 -4.95
C ILE A 44 -0.63 1.13 -4.73
N ALA A 45 -0.56 -0.13 -4.40
CA ALA A 45 0.67 -0.90 -4.32
C ALA A 45 0.78 -1.85 -5.50
N ILE A 46 1.97 -1.96 -6.09
CA ILE A 46 2.33 -2.97 -7.08
C ILE A 46 3.66 -3.61 -6.69
N PHE A 47 3.99 -4.73 -7.31
CA PHE A 47 5.34 -5.26 -7.17
C PHE A 47 6.31 -4.50 -8.08
N ARG A 48 7.50 -4.16 -7.55
CA ARG A 48 8.53 -3.40 -8.28
C ARG A 48 8.83 -3.97 -9.66
N LYS A 49 8.86 -5.27 -9.80
CA LYS A 49 9.12 -5.95 -11.09
C LYS A 49 8.11 -5.59 -12.19
N ASP A 50 6.93 -5.13 -11.83
CA ASP A 50 5.84 -4.82 -12.76
C ASP A 50 5.71 -3.31 -13.06
N GLN A 51 6.64 -2.48 -12.56
CA GLN A 51 6.59 -1.03 -12.66
C GLN A 51 6.50 -0.51 -14.11
N LEU A 52 7.30 -1.07 -15.03
CA LEU A 52 7.29 -0.65 -16.43
C LEU A 52 5.99 -1.06 -17.14
N LYS A 53 5.42 -2.22 -16.79
CA LYS A 53 4.12 -2.66 -17.30
C LYS A 53 2.99 -1.71 -16.84
N LEU A 54 3.04 -1.22 -15.59
CA LEU A 54 2.08 -0.22 -15.12
C LEU A 54 2.21 1.08 -15.93
N LYS A 55 3.43 1.54 -16.18
CA LYS A 55 3.67 2.75 -16.96
C LYS A 55 3.18 2.62 -18.39
N GLU A 56 3.39 1.48 -19.03
CA GLU A 56 2.87 1.17 -20.35
C GLU A 56 1.32 1.11 -20.33
N TYR A 57 0.74 0.45 -19.35
CA TYR A 57 -0.71 0.36 -19.19
C TYR A 57 -1.36 1.73 -19.01
N LEU A 58 -0.80 2.58 -18.17
CA LEU A 58 -1.26 3.95 -17.93
C LEU A 58 -0.53 4.97 -18.82
N HIS A 59 -0.34 4.67 -20.11
CA HIS A 59 0.42 5.51 -21.06
C HIS A 59 -0.11 6.94 -21.22
N ALA A 60 -1.40 7.18 -20.91
CA ALA A 60 -2.02 8.51 -20.90
C ALA A 60 -1.72 9.32 -19.62
N TRP A 61 -1.00 8.74 -18.67
CA TRP A 61 -0.64 9.35 -17.40
C TRP A 61 0.80 9.85 -17.42
N GLU A 62 1.04 10.94 -16.71
CA GLU A 62 2.39 11.45 -16.43
C GLU A 62 2.85 10.92 -15.08
N PHE A 63 4.05 10.36 -15.05
CA PHE A 63 4.63 9.79 -13.84
C PHE A 63 5.81 10.62 -13.35
N LYS A 64 5.85 10.84 -12.03
CA LYS A 64 6.98 11.42 -11.30
C LYS A 64 7.44 10.44 -10.24
N LYS A 65 8.74 10.24 -10.12
CA LYS A 65 9.37 9.49 -9.02
C LYS A 65 9.77 10.44 -7.91
N ILE A 66 9.77 9.95 -6.67
CA ILE A 66 10.21 10.72 -5.51
C ILE A 66 11.65 10.36 -5.18
N ILE A 67 12.53 11.37 -5.16
CA ILE A 67 13.93 11.23 -4.77
C ILE A 67 14.19 12.27 -3.69
N SER A 68 14.56 11.84 -2.48
CA SER A 68 14.84 12.73 -1.33
C SER A 68 13.70 13.72 -1.03
N GLY A 69 12.45 13.32 -1.27
CA GLY A 69 11.26 14.15 -1.06
C GLY A 69 10.89 15.07 -2.22
N GLU A 70 11.66 15.07 -3.31
CA GLU A 70 11.42 15.92 -4.47
C GLU A 70 10.84 15.12 -5.65
N PHE A 71 10.01 15.79 -6.47
CA PHE A 71 9.41 15.22 -7.66
C PHE A 71 10.34 15.32 -8.87
N HIS A 72 10.68 14.17 -9.46
CA HIS A 72 11.47 14.08 -10.68
C HIS A 72 10.69 13.32 -11.79
N PRO A 73 10.80 13.72 -13.05
CA PRO A 73 10.21 12.95 -14.15
C PRO A 73 10.73 11.51 -14.16
N TRP A 74 9.84 10.56 -14.46
CA TRP A 74 10.25 9.18 -14.67
C TRP A 74 10.35 8.86 -16.16
N ASN A 75 11.56 8.63 -16.66
CA ASN A 75 11.89 8.50 -18.08
C ASN A 75 12.07 7.03 -18.56
N ASN A 76 11.25 6.09 -18.08
CA ASN A 76 11.23 4.67 -18.44
C ASN A 76 12.42 3.83 -17.93
N GLU A 77 13.34 4.37 -17.17
CA GLU A 77 14.36 3.58 -16.49
C GLU A 77 13.73 2.67 -15.42
N TYR A 78 14.34 1.49 -15.21
CA TYR A 78 13.92 0.62 -14.11
C TYR A 78 14.35 1.24 -12.77
N LEU A 79 13.39 1.49 -11.89
CA LEU A 79 13.63 2.10 -10.59
C LEU A 79 14.02 1.02 -9.57
N ASN A 80 15.16 1.22 -8.93
CA ASN A 80 15.64 0.41 -7.82
C ASN A 80 15.46 1.15 -6.49
N LEU A 81 15.62 0.47 -5.35
CA LEU A 81 15.75 1.14 -4.06
C LEU A 81 16.90 2.16 -4.10
N PRO A 82 16.75 3.29 -3.43
CA PRO A 82 15.72 3.65 -2.45
C PRO A 82 14.41 4.18 -3.03
N ILE A 83 14.29 4.37 -4.36
CA ILE A 83 13.08 4.90 -4.99
C ILE A 83 11.96 3.86 -4.87
N HIS A 84 10.87 4.22 -4.22
CA HIS A 84 9.77 3.30 -3.92
C HIS A 84 8.37 3.93 -4.06
N GLU A 85 8.31 5.20 -4.42
CA GLU A 85 7.09 5.98 -4.53
C GLU A 85 7.07 6.72 -5.85
N LEU A 86 5.94 6.62 -6.54
CA LEU A 86 5.64 7.32 -7.78
C LEU A 86 4.33 8.08 -7.61
N HIS A 87 4.24 9.22 -8.23
CA HIS A 87 2.99 9.96 -8.41
C HIS A 87 2.62 9.96 -9.88
N ALA A 88 1.39 9.56 -10.18
CA ALA A 88 0.86 9.55 -11.52
C ALA A 88 -0.35 10.48 -11.63
N GLU A 89 -0.38 11.30 -12.68
CA GLU A 89 -1.48 12.22 -12.99
C GLU A 89 -1.99 11.96 -14.41
N ASN A 90 -3.30 11.77 -14.56
CA ASN A 90 -3.93 11.68 -15.87
C ASN A 90 -3.88 13.02 -16.57
N LYS A 91 -3.31 13.08 -17.78
CA LYS A 91 -3.12 14.33 -18.52
C LYS A 91 -4.42 15.06 -18.86
N LYS A 92 -5.53 14.32 -19.00
CA LYS A 92 -6.83 14.86 -19.37
C LYS A 92 -7.73 15.13 -18.16
N SER A 93 -7.99 14.11 -17.34
CA SER A 93 -8.93 14.20 -16.21
C SER A 93 -8.33 14.86 -14.97
N LYS A 94 -7.00 14.99 -14.90
CA LYS A 94 -6.26 15.48 -13.73
C LYS A 94 -6.40 14.61 -12.47
N GLU A 95 -6.91 13.41 -12.63
CA GLU A 95 -6.93 12.41 -11.58
C GLU A 95 -5.50 12.04 -11.17
N LYS A 96 -5.30 11.84 -9.88
CA LYS A 96 -3.99 11.51 -9.31
C LYS A 96 -4.05 10.20 -8.56
N ILE A 97 -2.97 9.44 -8.65
CA ILE A 97 -2.73 8.24 -7.84
C ILE A 97 -1.28 8.22 -7.37
N GLU A 98 -1.08 7.74 -6.17
CA GLU A 98 0.24 7.40 -5.64
C GLU A 98 0.48 5.92 -5.84
N VAL A 99 1.68 5.55 -6.32
CA VAL A 99 2.04 4.16 -6.61
C VAL A 99 3.22 3.76 -5.73
N LEU A 100 3.01 2.75 -4.89
CA LEU A 100 3.99 2.23 -3.96
C LEU A 100 4.61 0.95 -4.50
N LEU A 101 5.92 0.99 -4.77
CA LEU A 101 6.68 -0.15 -5.29
C LEU A 101 7.08 -1.08 -4.14
N ASN A 102 6.58 -2.30 -4.16
CA ASN A 102 6.84 -3.33 -3.15
C ASN A 102 7.83 -4.38 -3.63
N GLU A 103 8.71 -4.81 -2.73
CA GLU A 103 9.74 -5.80 -3.03
C GLU A 103 9.19 -7.23 -2.99
N THR A 104 9.79 -8.09 -3.83
CA THR A 104 9.52 -9.53 -3.79
C THR A 104 10.81 -10.33 -3.96
N THR A 105 10.87 -11.49 -3.30
CA THR A 105 11.92 -12.50 -3.51
C THR A 105 11.25 -13.86 -3.63
N GLY A 106 11.32 -14.46 -4.82
CA GLY A 106 10.57 -15.68 -5.12
C GLY A 106 9.06 -15.46 -4.98
N ASP A 107 8.40 -16.27 -4.15
CA ASP A 107 6.97 -16.21 -3.84
C ASP A 107 6.64 -15.37 -2.59
N LYS A 108 7.61 -14.62 -2.08
CA LYS A 108 7.45 -13.79 -0.87
C LYS A 108 7.48 -12.31 -1.21
N TRP A 109 6.57 -11.57 -0.59
CA TRP A 109 6.71 -10.14 -0.37
C TRP A 109 7.76 -9.90 0.72
N VAL A 110 8.59 -8.87 0.54
CA VAL A 110 9.66 -8.52 1.47
C VAL A 110 9.50 -7.06 1.89
N PHE A 111 9.60 -6.80 3.17
CA PHE A 111 9.53 -5.44 3.70
C PHE A 111 10.81 -4.66 3.33
N ARG A 112 10.67 -3.61 2.53
CA ARG A 112 11.82 -2.85 1.99
C ARG A 112 12.71 -2.18 3.03
N ARG A 113 12.16 -1.88 4.22
CA ARG A 113 12.91 -1.22 5.31
C ARG A 113 13.67 -2.22 6.19
N ASP A 114 13.24 -3.49 6.19
CA ASP A 114 13.90 -4.57 6.90
C ASP A 114 13.61 -5.91 6.23
N THR A 115 14.57 -6.40 5.48
CA THR A 115 14.40 -7.62 4.66
C THR A 115 14.27 -8.92 5.46
N ARG A 116 14.45 -8.88 6.77
CA ARG A 116 14.15 -10.02 7.68
C ARG A 116 12.65 -10.26 7.78
N ILE A 117 11.83 -9.26 7.46
CA ILE A 117 10.37 -9.33 7.50
C ILE A 117 9.84 -9.65 6.10
N SER A 118 9.13 -10.75 6.01
CA SER A 118 8.52 -11.21 4.75
C SER A 118 7.18 -11.88 4.99
N SER A 119 6.38 -12.01 3.92
CA SER A 119 5.11 -12.73 3.94
C SER A 119 4.88 -13.41 2.58
N PRO A 120 4.22 -14.58 2.51
CA PRO A 120 3.82 -15.14 1.23
C PRO A 120 2.99 -14.14 0.41
N ILE A 121 3.26 -13.99 -0.89
CA ILE A 121 2.54 -13.04 -1.76
C ILE A 121 1.01 -13.21 -1.68
N LYS A 122 0.53 -14.45 -1.51
CA LYS A 122 -0.91 -14.73 -1.36
C LYS A 122 -1.53 -14.20 -0.07
N ALA A 123 -0.72 -13.86 0.93
CA ALA A 123 -1.18 -13.35 2.23
C ALA A 123 -1.12 -11.82 2.34
N VAL A 124 -0.54 -11.12 1.35
CA VAL A 124 -0.43 -9.65 1.40
C VAL A 124 -1.62 -8.94 0.76
N CYS A 125 -2.56 -9.69 0.18
CA CYS A 125 -3.72 -9.15 -0.52
C CYS A 125 -5.01 -9.76 0.03
N ASN A 126 -6.00 -8.90 0.22
CA ASN A 126 -7.38 -9.27 0.48
C ASN A 126 -8.28 -8.69 -0.62
N TYR A 127 -9.55 -9.10 -0.63
CA TYR A 127 -10.56 -8.60 -1.56
C TYR A 127 -11.82 -8.23 -0.79
N THR A 128 -12.46 -7.15 -1.21
CA THR A 128 -13.82 -6.85 -0.74
C THR A 128 -14.83 -7.81 -1.39
N SER A 129 -16.08 -7.80 -0.92
CA SER A 129 -17.18 -8.53 -1.58
C SER A 129 -17.43 -8.08 -3.03
N GLU A 130 -17.03 -6.86 -3.38
CA GLU A 130 -17.10 -6.30 -4.74
C GLU A 130 -15.86 -6.64 -5.59
N GLY A 131 -14.90 -7.41 -5.06
CA GLY A 131 -13.69 -7.81 -5.78
C GLY A 131 -12.60 -6.73 -5.83
N ILE A 132 -12.67 -5.67 -5.03
CA ILE A 132 -11.61 -4.65 -4.96
C ILE A 132 -10.42 -5.23 -4.20
N PRO A 133 -9.22 -5.34 -4.82
CA PRO A 133 -8.04 -5.84 -4.13
C PRO A 133 -7.45 -4.77 -3.22
N TYR A 134 -7.08 -5.14 -2.00
CA TYR A 134 -6.42 -4.22 -1.07
C TYR A 134 -5.31 -4.90 -0.28
N LEU A 135 -4.30 -4.13 0.08
CA LEU A 135 -3.16 -4.59 0.87
C LEU A 135 -3.62 -4.97 2.27
N SER A 136 -3.18 -6.13 2.74
CA SER A 136 -3.53 -6.64 4.07
C SER A 136 -3.22 -5.61 5.16
N PRO A 137 -4.12 -5.40 6.15
CA PRO A 137 -4.02 -4.31 7.12
C PRO A 137 -2.74 -4.40 7.96
N GLU A 138 -2.28 -5.59 8.32
CA GLU A 138 -1.03 -5.79 9.05
C GLU A 138 0.20 -5.29 8.27
N ILE A 139 0.17 -5.39 6.93
CA ILE A 139 1.23 -4.86 6.07
C ILE A 139 1.17 -3.33 6.04
N VAL A 140 -0.04 -2.76 5.89
CA VAL A 140 -0.24 -1.31 5.92
C VAL A 140 0.24 -0.72 7.24
N LEU A 141 -0.14 -1.34 8.36
CA LEU A 141 0.27 -0.90 9.70
C LEU A 141 1.78 -0.98 9.88
N LEU A 142 2.46 -2.03 9.40
CA LEU A 142 3.92 -2.13 9.47
C LEU A 142 4.62 -0.94 8.78
N TYR A 143 4.09 -0.45 7.67
CA TYR A 143 4.64 0.75 7.02
C TYR A 143 4.42 2.03 7.83
N LYS A 144 3.41 2.09 8.72
CA LYS A 144 3.04 3.24 9.56
C LYS A 144 3.78 3.28 10.90
N VAL A 145 4.41 2.18 11.32
CA VAL A 145 5.16 2.08 12.58
C VAL A 145 6.30 3.12 12.64
N LYS A 146 7.05 3.30 11.54
CA LYS A 146 8.11 4.28 11.51
C LYS A 146 7.57 5.70 11.27
N ASN A 147 7.86 6.63 12.19
CA ASN A 147 7.38 8.01 12.15
C ASN A 147 5.84 8.09 12.15
N THR A 148 5.21 7.41 13.09
CA THR A 148 3.76 7.34 13.25
C THR A 148 3.16 8.73 13.42
N ARG A 149 2.26 9.12 12.51
CA ARG A 149 1.49 10.37 12.56
C ARG A 149 0.17 10.15 13.28
N GLU A 150 -0.50 11.19 13.70
CA GLU A 150 -1.81 11.09 14.38
C GLU A 150 -2.82 10.28 13.55
N LYS A 151 -2.87 10.49 12.22
CA LYS A 151 -3.73 9.71 11.32
C LYS A 151 -3.38 8.22 11.29
N ASP A 152 -2.09 7.89 11.43
CA ASP A 152 -1.61 6.50 11.42
C ASP A 152 -1.98 5.80 12.74
N TYR A 153 -1.95 6.52 13.86
CA TYR A 153 -2.45 6.03 15.14
C TYR A 153 -3.96 5.78 15.10
N ARG A 154 -4.74 6.69 14.52
CA ARG A 154 -6.19 6.50 14.33
C ARG A 154 -6.49 5.28 13.47
N ASP A 155 -5.77 5.11 12.34
CA ASP A 155 -5.89 3.93 11.47
C ASP A 155 -5.61 2.64 12.27
N PHE A 156 -4.55 2.64 13.10
CA PHE A 156 -4.19 1.51 13.96
C PHE A 156 -5.32 1.19 14.97
N MET A 157 -5.75 2.17 15.74
CA MET A 157 -6.82 1.98 16.75
C MET A 157 -8.11 1.47 16.10
N THR A 158 -8.44 2.00 14.92
CA THR A 158 -9.66 1.60 14.21
C THR A 158 -9.59 0.15 13.71
N VAL A 159 -8.46 -0.29 13.16
CA VAL A 159 -8.38 -1.61 12.53
C VAL A 159 -7.90 -2.72 13.46
N SER A 160 -7.27 -2.39 14.58
CA SER A 160 -6.71 -3.38 15.51
C SER A 160 -7.73 -4.41 15.99
N GLU A 161 -9.00 -4.01 16.20
CA GLU A 161 -10.08 -4.89 16.61
C GLU A 161 -10.55 -5.85 15.51
N TYR A 162 -10.29 -5.51 14.25
CA TYR A 162 -10.67 -6.29 13.06
C TYR A 162 -9.56 -7.25 12.60
N LEU A 163 -8.35 -7.15 13.17
CA LEU A 163 -7.27 -8.06 12.84
C LEU A 163 -7.58 -9.48 13.32
N THR A 164 -7.45 -10.45 12.42
CA THR A 164 -7.46 -11.86 12.82
C THR A 164 -6.28 -12.17 13.76
N SER A 165 -6.38 -13.22 14.57
CA SER A 165 -5.28 -13.64 15.46
C SER A 165 -3.98 -13.89 14.69
N LYS A 166 -4.06 -14.36 13.43
CA LYS A 166 -2.89 -14.58 12.58
C LYS A 166 -2.25 -13.27 12.15
N GLN A 167 -3.04 -12.30 11.70
CA GLN A 167 -2.56 -10.97 11.29
C GLN A 167 -1.95 -10.22 12.47
N ARG A 168 -2.63 -10.24 13.63
CA ARG A 168 -2.14 -9.64 14.86
C ARG A 168 -0.78 -10.21 15.27
N ARG A 169 -0.65 -11.53 15.32
CA ARG A 169 0.61 -12.20 15.66
C ARG A 169 1.73 -11.84 14.69
N TRP A 170 1.45 -11.89 13.39
CA TRP A 170 2.42 -11.51 12.38
C TRP A 170 2.88 -10.05 12.54
N LEU A 171 1.94 -9.12 12.81
CA LEU A 171 2.27 -7.71 13.03
C LEU A 171 3.14 -7.52 14.29
N ILE A 172 2.81 -8.20 15.40
CA ILE A 172 3.63 -8.18 16.63
C ILE A 172 5.07 -8.59 16.31
N ASP A 173 5.24 -9.71 15.61
CA ASP A 173 6.57 -10.24 15.28
C ASP A 173 7.33 -9.29 14.36
N ALA A 174 6.67 -8.73 13.35
CA ALA A 174 7.25 -7.77 12.44
C ALA A 174 7.64 -6.45 13.13
N VAL A 175 6.79 -5.92 14.00
CA VAL A 175 7.09 -4.69 14.77
C VAL A 175 8.23 -4.92 15.74
N ARG A 176 8.29 -6.06 16.43
CA ARG A 176 9.41 -6.42 17.31
C ARG A 176 10.76 -6.47 16.60
N ILE A 177 10.76 -6.88 15.32
CA ILE A 177 11.98 -6.91 14.51
C ILE A 177 12.38 -5.50 14.07
N HIS A 178 11.43 -4.68 13.65
CA HIS A 178 11.68 -3.38 13.01
C HIS A 178 11.80 -2.22 14.00
N GLU A 179 10.89 -2.15 14.96
CA GLU A 179 10.79 -1.08 15.98
C GLU A 179 10.42 -1.72 17.32
N PRO A 180 11.37 -2.38 18.03
CA PRO A 180 11.09 -3.23 19.19
C PRO A 180 10.53 -2.48 20.41
N GLN A 181 10.61 -1.16 20.43
CA GLN A 181 10.09 -0.31 21.50
C GLN A 181 8.83 0.48 21.08
N HIS A 182 8.21 0.11 19.96
CA HIS A 182 7.02 0.83 19.47
C HIS A 182 5.83 0.61 20.40
N GLU A 183 5.14 1.70 20.76
CA GLU A 183 4.00 1.71 21.69
C GLU A 183 2.84 0.76 21.27
N TRP A 184 2.63 0.53 19.96
CA TRP A 184 1.59 -0.38 19.50
C TRP A 184 1.75 -1.81 20.00
N LEU A 185 2.94 -2.22 20.41
CA LEU A 185 3.15 -3.55 20.99
C LEU A 185 2.36 -3.75 22.29
N GLU A 186 2.15 -2.68 23.09
CA GLU A 186 1.36 -2.74 24.31
C GLU A 186 -0.13 -2.99 24.03
N TYR A 187 -0.64 -2.50 22.91
CA TYR A 187 -2.04 -2.67 22.48
C TYR A 187 -2.30 -3.97 21.71
N LEU A 188 -1.25 -4.54 21.09
CA LEU A 188 -1.36 -5.74 20.29
C LEU A 188 -1.29 -7.04 21.13
N ILE A 189 -0.70 -6.97 22.32
CA ILE A 189 -0.59 -8.09 23.26
C ILE A 189 -1.86 -8.17 24.09
#